data_7f32a796cd5d1651f99d6bbf5638a3c9
#
_entry.id   7f32a796cd5d1651f99d6bbf5638a3c9
#
_cell.length_a   1.000
_cell.length_b   1.000
_cell.length_c   1.000
_cell.angle_alpha   90.00
_cell.angle_beta   90.00
_cell.angle_gamma   90.00
#
_symmetry.space_group_name_H-M   'P 1'
#
loop_
_entity.id
_entity.type
_entity.pdbx_description
1 polymer ?
#
loop_
_entity_poly.entity_id
_entity_poly.type
_entity_poly.pdbx_seq_one_letter_code
_entity_poly.pdbx_strand_id
1 'polypeptide(L)'
;MQIKNDISENKSLLWLMAIACGLCAGANYYSQPLITSIHQSFLIPEATVAFTVTFAQVSYALGLLFIVPIGDIVNKTKFIPLLMVLASLGLFICAFSINLPMLWLGTIMAGLFSVAAQVLIPFATMSVSPKKLGEVVGLLMSGLLVGILLSTSLSGLLSNLFHWKVIYFFSAICMLIIAILLRYRLPYLPILKVSYGHIFKSMAVLLKEEKRLVLRSLIGGCAFASMSILFSTISVLLSAAYGLPDFMVGVVTLVGVFGALSTKTIGKLADKGYTQIITFTGTLILAISWLFLYYGQLSLISYIIGFGTINLGLAMVHTSNQNIIFRLRDDAKSRINSIYMTSYFIGGATGSAIGVYAWHHGGWEMSCMAGLSLVILTAIFAWMDQQYIQKPVKI
;
A
#
# COMPACT_ATOMS: atom_id res chain seq x y z
N MET A 1 23.97 7.52 19.07
CA MET A 1 23.29 8.83 19.10
C MET A 1 21.97 8.63 19.83
N GLN A 2 21.76 9.21 21.02
CA GLN A 2 20.47 9.14 21.70
C GLN A 2 19.47 9.94 20.88
N ILE A 3 18.39 9.28 20.42
CA ILE A 3 17.29 9.96 19.74
C ILE A 3 16.59 10.83 20.78
N LYS A 4 16.77 12.14 20.68
CA LYS A 4 16.28 13.15 21.66
C LYS A 4 14.73 13.13 21.81
N ASN A 5 14.00 12.45 20.91
CA ASN A 5 12.54 12.32 20.87
C ASN A 5 12.14 10.91 20.40
N ASP A 6 12.48 9.87 21.17
CA ASP A 6 12.04 8.49 20.85
C ASP A 6 10.54 8.36 21.12
N ILE A 7 9.76 8.11 20.06
CA ILE A 7 8.30 7.95 20.14
C ILE A 7 7.87 6.49 20.38
N SER A 8 8.81 5.55 20.49
CA SER A 8 8.50 4.12 20.58
C SER A 8 7.65 3.74 21.80
N GLU A 9 7.74 4.53 22.88
CA GLU A 9 6.95 4.34 24.11
C GLU A 9 5.62 5.09 24.08
N ASN A 10 5.41 6.01 23.12
CA ASN A 10 4.17 6.78 23.00
C ASN A 10 3.13 6.02 22.19
N LYS A 11 2.50 5.00 22.81
CA LYS A 11 1.50 4.16 22.17
C LYS A 11 0.35 4.96 21.55
N SER A 12 -0.11 6.02 22.21
CA SER A 12 -1.21 6.88 21.72
C SER A 12 -0.83 7.56 20.39
N LEU A 13 0.40 8.08 20.27
CA LEU A 13 0.89 8.69 19.04
C LEU A 13 1.06 7.63 17.93
N LEU A 14 1.61 6.47 18.25
CA LEU A 14 1.80 5.38 17.28
C LEU A 14 0.46 4.87 16.73
N TRP A 15 -0.57 4.73 17.55
CA TRP A 15 -1.91 4.38 17.10
C TRP A 15 -2.54 5.49 16.24
N LEU A 16 -2.37 6.75 16.62
CA LEU A 16 -2.83 7.89 15.82
C LEU A 16 -2.19 7.89 14.43
N MET A 17 -0.88 7.60 14.36
CA MET A 17 -0.15 7.48 13.09
C MET A 17 -0.65 6.28 12.27
N ALA A 18 -0.93 5.13 12.90
CA ALA A 18 -1.46 3.95 12.22
C ALA A 18 -2.86 4.22 11.63
N ILE A 19 -3.74 4.91 12.38
CA ILE A 19 -5.07 5.34 11.88
C ILE A 19 -4.90 6.32 10.73
N ALA A 20 -3.98 7.28 10.81
CA ALA A 20 -3.68 8.22 9.73
C ALA A 20 -3.23 7.48 8.46
N CYS A 21 -2.35 6.48 8.59
CA CYS A 21 -1.93 5.63 7.47
C CYS A 21 -3.13 4.91 6.83
N GLY A 22 -4.02 4.38 7.65
CA GLY A 22 -5.24 3.69 7.19
C GLY A 22 -6.20 4.60 6.44
N LEU A 23 -6.49 5.79 6.96
CA LEU A 23 -7.36 6.77 6.30
C LEU A 23 -6.78 7.25 4.97
N CYS A 24 -5.48 7.57 4.95
CA CYS A 24 -4.80 8.01 3.72
C CYS A 24 -4.79 6.91 2.66
N ALA A 25 -4.43 5.67 3.03
CA ALA A 25 -4.41 4.57 2.07
C ALA A 25 -5.81 4.22 1.58
N GLY A 26 -6.79 4.15 2.49
CA GLY A 26 -8.18 3.84 2.18
C GLY A 26 -8.82 4.82 1.21
N ALA A 27 -8.42 6.11 1.23
CA ALA A 27 -8.96 7.15 0.35
C ALA A 27 -8.85 6.80 -1.16
N ASN A 28 -7.86 5.99 -1.54
CA ASN A 28 -7.66 5.56 -2.92
C ASN A 28 -8.56 4.39 -3.37
N TYR A 29 -9.30 3.79 -2.44
CA TYR A 29 -10.07 2.57 -2.69
C TYR A 29 -11.58 2.76 -2.55
N TYR A 30 -12.07 3.94 -2.11
CA TYR A 30 -13.50 4.20 -1.91
C TYR A 30 -14.32 4.04 -3.18
N SER A 31 -13.82 4.48 -4.34
CA SER A 31 -14.56 4.45 -5.60
C SER A 31 -14.76 3.04 -6.19
N GLN A 32 -13.94 2.05 -5.80
CA GLN A 32 -13.99 0.71 -6.38
C GLN A 32 -15.37 0.04 -6.24
N PRO A 33 -15.98 -0.05 -5.04
CA PRO A 33 -17.31 -0.65 -4.88
C PRO A 33 -18.46 0.29 -5.23
N LEU A 34 -18.18 1.54 -5.65
CA LEU A 34 -19.20 2.57 -5.89
C LEU A 34 -19.48 2.81 -7.38
N ILE A 35 -18.82 2.10 -8.29
CA ILE A 35 -18.93 2.35 -9.75
C ILE A 35 -20.38 2.33 -10.21
N THR A 36 -21.15 1.31 -9.84
CA THR A 36 -22.57 1.19 -10.20
C THR A 36 -23.42 2.29 -9.57
N SER A 37 -23.20 2.62 -8.30
CA SER A 37 -23.95 3.70 -7.63
C SER A 37 -23.66 5.08 -8.25
N ILE A 38 -22.44 5.33 -8.67
CA ILE A 38 -22.03 6.58 -9.35
C ILE A 38 -22.64 6.61 -10.77
N HIS A 39 -22.59 5.49 -11.49
CA HIS A 39 -23.22 5.33 -12.81
C HIS A 39 -24.71 5.70 -12.75
N GLN A 40 -25.44 5.12 -11.79
CA GLN A 40 -26.87 5.40 -11.60
C GLN A 40 -27.13 6.87 -11.23
N SER A 41 -26.27 7.50 -10.42
CA SER A 41 -26.47 8.88 -9.97
C SER A 41 -26.23 9.91 -11.06
N PHE A 42 -25.24 9.67 -11.94
CA PHE A 42 -24.87 10.62 -12.99
C PHE A 42 -25.40 10.22 -14.38
N LEU A 43 -25.98 9.03 -14.54
CA LEU A 43 -26.47 8.47 -15.81
C LEU A 43 -25.36 8.41 -16.89
N ILE A 44 -24.16 8.03 -16.48
CA ILE A 44 -22.95 7.94 -17.33
C ILE A 44 -22.50 6.48 -17.38
N PRO A 45 -22.03 5.95 -18.53
CA PRO A 45 -21.62 4.56 -18.66
C PRO A 45 -20.62 4.11 -17.59
N GLU A 46 -20.79 2.91 -17.02
CA GLU A 46 -19.91 2.36 -15.98
C GLU A 46 -18.43 2.35 -16.38
N ALA A 47 -18.15 2.04 -17.66
CA ALA A 47 -16.79 2.08 -18.19
C ALA A 47 -16.15 3.47 -18.05
N THR A 48 -16.93 4.55 -18.20
CA THR A 48 -16.45 5.92 -17.99
C THR A 48 -16.27 6.22 -16.51
N VAL A 49 -17.17 5.76 -15.66
CA VAL A 49 -17.06 5.92 -14.19
C VAL A 49 -15.83 5.17 -13.66
N ALA A 50 -15.49 4.02 -14.22
CA ALA A 50 -14.34 3.21 -13.82
C ALA A 50 -13.00 3.96 -13.92
N PHE A 51 -12.88 4.99 -14.79
CA PHE A 51 -11.71 5.87 -14.83
C PHE A 51 -11.46 6.58 -13.49
N THR A 52 -12.46 6.71 -12.62
CA THR A 52 -12.27 7.25 -11.25
C THR A 52 -11.24 6.45 -10.47
N VAL A 53 -11.27 5.12 -10.58
CA VAL A 53 -10.28 4.23 -9.93
C VAL A 53 -8.90 4.45 -10.56
N THR A 54 -8.82 4.57 -11.87
CA THR A 54 -7.57 4.84 -12.59
C THR A 54 -6.96 6.18 -12.14
N PHE A 55 -7.77 7.24 -12.07
CA PHE A 55 -7.30 8.55 -11.61
C PHE A 55 -6.81 8.52 -10.16
N ALA A 56 -7.47 7.79 -9.26
CA ALA A 56 -7.00 7.58 -7.89
C ALA A 56 -5.61 6.93 -7.88
N GLN A 57 -5.41 5.85 -8.61
CA GLN A 57 -4.15 5.11 -8.63
C GLN A 57 -3.01 5.90 -9.30
N VAL A 58 -3.29 6.56 -10.44
CA VAL A 58 -2.28 7.36 -11.14
C VAL A 58 -1.86 8.57 -10.32
N SER A 59 -2.82 9.30 -9.73
CA SER A 59 -2.51 10.45 -8.90
C SER A 59 -1.72 10.07 -7.65
N TYR A 60 -2.06 8.93 -7.02
CA TYR A 60 -1.28 8.40 -5.90
C TYR A 60 0.15 8.04 -6.32
N ALA A 61 0.33 7.37 -7.46
CA ALA A 61 1.67 7.05 -7.98
C ALA A 61 2.50 8.31 -8.27
N LEU A 62 1.88 9.35 -8.85
CA LEU A 62 2.53 10.66 -9.04
C LEU A 62 2.90 11.30 -7.70
N GLY A 63 2.04 11.21 -6.69
CA GLY A 63 2.33 11.66 -5.34
C GLY A 63 3.52 10.92 -4.71
N LEU A 64 3.61 9.61 -4.89
CA LEU A 64 4.75 8.81 -4.44
C LEU A 64 6.06 9.27 -5.06
N LEU A 65 6.06 9.55 -6.35
CA LEU A 65 7.26 9.93 -7.08
C LEU A 65 7.68 11.39 -6.78
N PHE A 66 6.73 12.32 -6.73
CA PHE A 66 7.03 13.75 -6.68
C PHE A 66 6.85 14.38 -5.29
N ILE A 67 5.89 13.93 -4.48
CA ILE A 67 5.60 14.55 -3.18
C ILE A 67 6.36 13.87 -2.03
N VAL A 68 6.41 12.56 -1.99
CA VAL A 68 7.05 11.83 -0.88
C VAL A 68 8.52 12.23 -0.69
N PRO A 69 9.35 12.40 -1.74
CA PRO A 69 10.75 12.80 -1.56
C PRO A 69 10.92 14.19 -0.95
N ILE A 70 9.93 15.09 -1.10
CA ILE A 70 9.93 16.41 -0.45
C ILE A 70 10.01 16.28 1.08
N GLY A 71 9.49 15.17 1.62
CA GLY A 71 9.56 14.87 3.05
C GLY A 71 10.95 14.92 3.66
N ASP A 72 12.04 14.77 2.88
CA ASP A 72 13.41 14.87 3.39
C ASP A 72 13.89 16.32 3.58
N ILE A 73 13.31 17.28 2.86
CA ILE A 73 13.76 18.70 2.85
C ILE A 73 12.79 19.67 3.53
N VAL A 74 11.63 19.19 3.97
CA VAL A 74 10.63 20.04 4.64
C VAL A 74 10.38 19.59 6.08
N ASN A 75 9.81 20.50 6.86
CA ASN A 75 9.37 20.18 8.22
C ASN A 75 8.18 19.21 8.18
N LYS A 76 8.45 17.93 8.44
CA LYS A 76 7.45 16.87 8.40
C LYS A 76 6.28 17.10 9.37
N THR A 77 6.49 17.79 10.51
CA THR A 77 5.42 18.07 11.48
C THR A 77 4.37 19.04 10.95
N LYS A 78 4.72 19.83 9.93
CA LYS A 78 3.79 20.71 9.20
C LYS A 78 3.34 20.07 7.89
N PHE A 79 4.26 19.37 7.21
CA PHE A 79 4.03 18.84 5.87
C PHE A 79 3.03 17.68 5.86
N ILE A 80 3.15 16.72 6.78
CA ILE A 80 2.23 15.57 6.88
C ILE A 80 0.78 16.05 7.10
N PRO A 81 0.48 16.88 8.12
CA PRO A 81 -0.87 17.42 8.29
C PRO A 81 -1.36 18.24 7.10
N LEU A 82 -0.49 19.02 6.45
CA LEU A 82 -0.86 19.79 5.25
C LEU A 82 -1.32 18.85 4.12
N LEU A 83 -0.57 17.78 3.83
CA LEU A 83 -0.97 16.79 2.83
C LEU A 83 -2.32 16.16 3.17
N MET A 84 -2.55 15.81 4.44
CA MET A 84 -3.83 15.25 4.88
C MET A 84 -4.99 16.25 4.75
N VAL A 85 -4.77 17.55 5.03
CA VAL A 85 -5.78 18.59 4.80
C VAL A 85 -6.09 18.72 3.32
N LEU A 86 -5.09 18.73 2.44
CA LEU A 86 -5.30 18.78 1.00
C LEU A 86 -6.03 17.55 0.47
N ALA A 87 -5.70 16.35 0.99
CA ALA A 87 -6.45 15.13 0.68
C ALA A 87 -7.90 15.19 1.16
N SER A 88 -8.13 15.70 2.38
CA SER A 88 -9.48 15.93 2.92
C SER A 88 -10.30 16.90 2.05
N LEU A 89 -9.70 17.98 1.54
CA LEU A 89 -10.35 18.88 0.60
C LEU A 89 -10.75 18.16 -0.69
N GLY A 90 -9.88 17.28 -1.23
CA GLY A 90 -10.21 16.42 -2.36
C GLY A 90 -11.42 15.53 -2.08
N LEU A 91 -11.47 14.91 -0.89
CA LEU A 91 -12.60 14.07 -0.47
C LEU A 91 -13.89 14.91 -0.30
N PHE A 92 -13.83 16.15 0.20
CA PHE A 92 -14.99 17.05 0.22
C PHE A 92 -15.48 17.38 -1.18
N ILE A 93 -14.57 17.64 -2.14
CA ILE A 93 -14.94 17.84 -3.55
C ILE A 93 -15.67 16.60 -4.09
N CYS A 94 -15.22 15.39 -3.78
CA CYS A 94 -15.93 14.16 -4.14
C CYS A 94 -17.32 14.09 -3.49
N ALA A 95 -17.44 14.42 -2.20
CA ALA A 95 -18.69 14.38 -1.45
C ALA A 95 -19.75 15.36 -2.01
N PHE A 96 -19.31 16.54 -2.47
CA PHE A 96 -20.20 17.57 -3.04
C PHE A 96 -20.25 17.55 -4.57
N SER A 97 -19.67 16.54 -5.23
CA SER A 97 -19.63 16.46 -6.68
C SER A 97 -21.04 16.41 -7.29
N ILE A 98 -21.30 17.27 -8.26
CA ILE A 98 -22.56 17.34 -9.01
C ILE A 98 -22.46 16.68 -10.38
N ASN A 99 -21.24 16.35 -10.81
CA ASN A 99 -20.92 15.70 -12.08
C ASN A 99 -19.64 14.91 -11.98
N LEU A 100 -19.37 14.09 -13.00
CA LEU A 100 -18.19 13.20 -13.03
C LEU A 100 -16.85 13.97 -13.10
N PRO A 101 -16.68 15.05 -13.89
CA PRO A 101 -15.43 15.82 -13.85
C PRO A 101 -15.08 16.38 -12.47
N MET A 102 -16.06 16.85 -11.71
CA MET A 102 -15.84 17.32 -10.33
C MET A 102 -15.43 16.16 -9.41
N LEU A 103 -16.04 14.98 -9.57
CA LEU A 103 -15.63 13.76 -8.85
C LEU A 103 -14.18 13.38 -9.18
N TRP A 104 -13.80 13.43 -10.45
CA TRP A 104 -12.43 13.16 -10.88
C TRP A 104 -11.42 14.16 -10.30
N LEU A 105 -11.74 15.46 -10.33
CA LEU A 105 -10.89 16.48 -9.71
C LEU A 105 -10.65 16.19 -8.21
N GLY A 106 -11.72 15.89 -7.48
CA GLY A 106 -11.64 15.51 -6.07
C GLY A 106 -10.82 14.24 -5.85
N THR A 107 -11.03 13.22 -6.69
CA THR A 107 -10.31 11.95 -6.64
C THR A 107 -8.81 12.13 -6.92
N ILE A 108 -8.45 12.90 -7.94
CA ILE A 108 -7.05 13.22 -8.27
C ILE A 108 -6.39 13.94 -7.10
N MET A 109 -7.07 14.94 -6.53
CA MET A 109 -6.56 15.70 -5.40
C MET A 109 -6.41 14.81 -4.14
N ALA A 110 -7.43 14.02 -3.82
CA ALA A 110 -7.36 13.07 -2.71
C ALA A 110 -6.24 12.05 -2.90
N GLY A 111 -6.12 11.43 -4.09
CA GLY A 111 -5.07 10.46 -4.42
C GLY A 111 -3.68 11.05 -4.30
N LEU A 112 -3.45 12.21 -4.92
CA LEU A 112 -2.15 12.89 -4.95
C LEU A 112 -1.62 13.21 -3.54
N PHE A 113 -2.48 13.65 -2.62
CA PHE A 113 -2.08 14.10 -1.29
C PHE A 113 -2.24 13.03 -0.20
N SER A 114 -2.98 11.96 -0.44
CA SER A 114 -3.07 10.82 0.50
C SER A 114 -1.76 10.04 0.68
N VAL A 115 -0.74 10.36 -0.12
CA VAL A 115 0.65 9.89 0.08
C VAL A 115 1.25 10.36 1.42
N ALA A 116 0.53 11.17 2.20
CA ALA A 116 0.91 11.54 3.57
C ALA A 116 1.30 10.32 4.42
N ALA A 117 0.63 9.17 4.26
CA ALA A 117 1.00 7.90 4.88
C ALA A 117 2.45 7.50 4.56
N GLN A 118 2.88 7.69 3.31
CA GLN A 118 4.22 7.31 2.85
C GLN A 118 5.32 8.30 3.27
N VAL A 119 4.96 9.49 3.75
CA VAL A 119 5.86 10.42 4.46
C VAL A 119 5.88 10.11 5.95
N LEU A 120 4.75 9.66 6.52
CA LEU A 120 4.58 9.36 7.94
C LEU A 120 5.40 8.14 8.36
N ILE A 121 5.49 7.11 7.51
CA ILE A 121 6.26 5.89 7.81
C ILE A 121 7.77 6.20 7.95
N PRO A 122 8.45 6.84 6.97
CA PRO A 122 9.83 7.26 7.15
C PRO A 122 10.03 8.21 8.35
N PHE A 123 9.07 9.11 8.61
CA PHE A 123 9.10 9.95 9.80
C PHE A 123 9.17 9.11 11.08
N ALA A 124 8.32 8.08 11.21
CA ALA A 124 8.34 7.19 12.35
C ALA A 124 9.69 6.48 12.50
N THR A 125 10.27 5.98 11.41
CA THR A 125 11.56 5.28 11.44
C THR A 125 12.73 6.19 11.84
N MET A 126 12.62 7.50 11.63
CA MET A 126 13.60 8.49 12.10
C MET A 126 13.42 8.87 13.58
N SER A 127 12.26 8.54 14.15
CA SER A 127 11.87 8.93 15.52
C SER A 127 11.89 7.76 16.50
N VAL A 128 12.38 6.59 16.11
CA VAL A 128 12.43 5.39 16.96
C VAL A 128 13.83 4.77 16.98
N SER A 129 14.14 4.06 18.07
CA SER A 129 15.39 3.33 18.15
C SER A 129 15.46 2.20 17.11
N PRO A 130 16.68 1.84 16.60
CA PRO A 130 16.83 0.76 15.61
C PRO A 130 16.26 -0.59 16.09
N LYS A 131 16.21 -0.83 17.42
CA LYS A 131 15.68 -2.07 18.00
C LYS A 131 14.15 -2.21 17.88
N LYS A 132 13.42 -1.09 17.74
CA LYS A 132 11.95 -1.06 17.64
C LYS A 132 11.44 -0.61 16.26
N LEU A 133 12.34 -0.42 15.29
CA LEU A 133 12.02 0.07 13.96
C LEU A 133 10.98 -0.81 13.26
N GLY A 134 11.19 -2.12 13.20
CA GLY A 134 10.30 -3.04 12.52
C GLY A 134 8.95 -3.18 13.23
N GLU A 135 8.92 -3.15 14.58
CA GLU A 135 7.67 -3.16 15.33
C GLU A 135 6.80 -1.95 14.98
N VAL A 136 7.42 -0.75 14.92
CA VAL A 136 6.71 0.49 14.62
C VAL A 136 6.27 0.54 13.16
N VAL A 137 7.16 0.19 12.22
CA VAL A 137 6.80 0.08 10.79
C VAL A 137 5.67 -0.93 10.60
N GLY A 138 5.78 -2.10 11.23
CA GLY A 138 4.74 -3.13 11.18
C GLY A 138 3.39 -2.65 11.71
N LEU A 139 3.36 -1.85 12.80
CA LEU A 139 2.12 -1.27 13.31
C LEU A 139 1.49 -0.28 12.31
N LEU A 140 2.30 0.61 11.73
CA LEU A 140 1.81 1.58 10.74
C LEU A 140 1.32 0.87 9.47
N MET A 141 2.04 -0.17 9.04
CA MET A 141 1.61 -1.02 7.91
C MET A 141 0.34 -1.80 8.21
N SER A 142 0.15 -2.31 9.44
CA SER A 142 -1.13 -2.90 9.85
C SER A 142 -2.26 -1.90 9.69
N GLY A 143 -2.07 -0.66 10.17
CA GLY A 143 -3.05 0.41 10.03
C GLY A 143 -3.38 0.70 8.57
N LEU A 144 -2.34 0.80 7.72
CA LEU A 144 -2.46 1.05 6.28
C LEU A 144 -3.28 -0.05 5.59
N LEU A 145 -2.91 -1.32 5.79
CA LEU A 145 -3.55 -2.45 5.13
C LEU A 145 -4.98 -2.69 5.64
N VAL A 146 -5.20 -2.58 6.94
CA VAL A 146 -6.56 -2.64 7.53
C VAL A 146 -7.41 -1.50 6.99
N GLY A 147 -6.84 -0.29 6.85
CA GLY A 147 -7.53 0.85 6.28
C GLY A 147 -7.98 0.62 4.84
N ILE A 148 -7.16 0.01 4.00
CA ILE A 148 -7.52 -0.36 2.61
C ILE A 148 -8.71 -1.33 2.63
N LEU A 149 -8.66 -2.40 3.42
CA LEU A 149 -9.71 -3.41 3.46
C LEU A 149 -11.02 -2.86 4.05
N LEU A 150 -10.93 -2.08 5.13
CA LEU A 150 -12.10 -1.44 5.72
C LEU A 150 -12.72 -0.39 4.79
N SER A 151 -11.92 0.33 4.01
CA SER A 151 -12.40 1.38 3.12
C SER A 151 -13.35 0.84 2.06
N THR A 152 -13.02 -0.29 1.44
CA THR A 152 -13.87 -0.93 0.43
C THR A 152 -15.18 -1.44 1.05
N SER A 153 -15.10 -2.11 2.20
CA SER A 153 -16.29 -2.63 2.90
C SER A 153 -17.21 -1.53 3.42
N LEU A 154 -16.63 -0.49 4.06
CA LEU A 154 -17.41 0.65 4.57
C LEU A 154 -18.04 1.46 3.43
N SER A 155 -17.31 1.63 2.33
CA SER A 155 -17.79 2.34 1.15
C SER A 155 -19.05 1.68 0.58
N GLY A 156 -19.01 0.36 0.37
CA GLY A 156 -20.16 -0.41 -0.09
C GLY A 156 -21.34 -0.38 0.90
N LEU A 157 -21.06 -0.57 2.20
CA LEU A 157 -22.08 -0.55 3.24
C LEU A 157 -22.77 0.81 3.35
N LEU A 158 -22.03 1.90 3.42
CA LEU A 158 -22.59 3.26 3.52
C LEU A 158 -23.34 3.66 2.26
N SER A 159 -22.91 3.19 1.09
CA SER A 159 -23.64 3.41 -0.15
C SER A 159 -25.01 2.74 -0.15
N ASN A 160 -25.10 1.53 0.38
CA ASN A 160 -26.37 0.79 0.48
C ASN A 160 -27.32 1.35 1.54
N LEU A 161 -26.79 1.83 2.68
CA LEU A 161 -27.61 2.34 3.79
C LEU A 161 -28.07 3.79 3.58
N PHE A 162 -27.26 4.61 2.89
CA PHE A 162 -27.50 6.05 2.74
C PHE A 162 -27.33 6.49 1.27
N HIS A 163 -26.12 6.90 0.92
CA HIS A 163 -25.74 7.40 -0.41
C HIS A 163 -24.24 7.24 -0.62
N TRP A 164 -23.80 6.96 -1.85
CA TRP A 164 -22.39 6.73 -2.17
C TRP A 164 -21.45 7.89 -1.77
N LYS A 165 -21.95 9.13 -1.65
CA LYS A 165 -21.17 10.31 -1.24
C LYS A 165 -20.80 10.33 0.25
N VAL A 166 -21.56 9.59 1.10
CA VAL A 166 -21.41 9.63 2.56
C VAL A 166 -20.01 9.17 3.00
N ILE A 167 -19.43 8.17 2.34
CA ILE A 167 -18.09 7.71 2.68
C ILE A 167 -17.04 8.80 2.48
N TYR A 168 -17.14 9.58 1.39
CA TYR A 168 -16.21 10.69 1.11
C TYR A 168 -16.33 11.79 2.16
N PHE A 169 -17.57 12.18 2.52
CA PHE A 169 -17.83 13.18 3.54
C PHE A 169 -17.31 12.76 4.93
N PHE A 170 -17.66 11.54 5.36
CA PHE A 170 -17.22 10.99 6.64
C PHE A 170 -15.69 10.90 6.71
N SER A 171 -15.08 10.37 5.68
CA SER A 171 -13.63 10.21 5.63
C SER A 171 -12.89 11.54 5.59
N ALA A 172 -13.43 12.55 4.89
CA ALA A 172 -12.88 13.91 4.87
C ALA A 172 -12.81 14.51 6.28
N ILE A 173 -13.90 14.39 7.06
CA ILE A 173 -13.94 14.87 8.45
C ILE A 173 -12.94 14.10 9.32
N CYS A 174 -12.92 12.79 9.25
CA CYS A 174 -11.98 11.97 10.01
C CYS A 174 -10.53 12.34 9.68
N MET A 175 -10.20 12.51 8.39
CA MET A 175 -8.85 12.87 7.94
C MET A 175 -8.45 14.26 8.45
N LEU A 176 -9.37 15.23 8.44
CA LEU A 176 -9.14 16.57 8.97
C LEU A 176 -8.86 16.55 10.49
N ILE A 177 -9.66 15.81 11.26
CA ILE A 177 -9.48 15.67 12.70
C ILE A 177 -8.10 15.05 13.01
N ILE A 178 -7.74 13.96 12.32
CA ILE A 178 -6.44 13.30 12.50
C ILE A 178 -5.29 14.21 12.08
N ALA A 179 -5.44 14.99 11.01
CA ALA A 179 -4.44 15.98 10.58
C ALA A 179 -4.18 17.03 11.67
N ILE A 180 -5.23 17.55 12.30
CA ILE A 180 -5.13 18.51 13.41
C ILE A 180 -4.42 17.87 14.60
N LEU A 181 -4.82 16.65 15.00
CA LEU A 181 -4.19 15.95 16.12
C LEU A 181 -2.70 15.68 15.86
N LEU A 182 -2.32 15.25 14.66
CA LEU A 182 -0.93 15.03 14.28
C LEU A 182 -0.14 16.34 14.28
N ARG A 183 -0.74 17.46 13.85
CA ARG A 183 -0.08 18.78 13.84
C ARG A 183 0.45 19.18 15.21
N TYR A 184 -0.25 18.81 16.29
CA TYR A 184 0.13 19.15 17.66
C TYR A 184 0.95 18.07 18.36
N ARG A 185 0.95 16.81 17.86
CA ARG A 185 1.60 15.68 18.53
C ARG A 185 2.91 15.21 17.91
N LEU A 186 3.14 15.49 16.61
CA LEU A 186 4.37 15.05 15.95
C LEU A 186 5.58 15.84 16.46
N PRO A 187 6.67 15.17 16.89
CA PRO A 187 7.89 15.83 17.31
C PRO A 187 8.64 16.43 16.13
N TYR A 188 9.36 17.50 16.38
CA TYR A 188 10.22 18.13 15.36
C TYR A 188 11.41 17.22 15.02
N LEU A 189 11.66 17.04 13.72
CA LEU A 189 12.85 16.40 13.19
C LEU A 189 13.66 17.40 12.36
N PRO A 190 14.99 17.31 12.38
CA PRO A 190 15.84 18.13 11.55
C PRO A 190 15.56 17.88 10.04
N ILE A 191 15.71 18.93 9.25
CA ILE A 191 15.50 18.91 7.80
C ILE A 191 16.82 18.98 7.05
N LEU A 192 16.88 18.39 5.87
CA LEU A 192 18.02 18.53 4.97
C LEU A 192 17.91 19.84 4.19
N LYS A 193 18.99 20.62 4.16
CA LYS A 193 19.07 21.88 3.39
C LYS A 193 19.59 21.61 1.99
N VAL A 194 18.77 21.00 1.12
CA VAL A 194 19.08 20.73 -0.28
C VAL A 194 17.95 21.19 -1.19
N SER A 195 18.24 21.45 -2.46
CA SER A 195 17.22 21.86 -3.43
C SER A 195 16.37 20.68 -3.90
N TYR A 196 15.13 20.94 -4.34
CA TYR A 196 14.22 19.91 -4.84
C TYR A 196 14.81 19.15 -6.04
N GLY A 197 15.44 19.84 -7.00
CA GLY A 197 16.09 19.17 -8.14
C GLY A 197 17.23 18.23 -7.72
N HIS A 198 17.96 18.55 -6.65
CA HIS A 198 18.99 17.69 -6.09
C HIS A 198 18.44 16.37 -5.54
N ILE A 199 17.18 16.36 -5.07
CA ILE A 199 16.53 15.15 -4.58
C ILE A 199 16.44 14.09 -5.69
N PHE A 200 15.96 14.44 -6.89
CA PHE A 200 15.83 13.50 -8.01
C PHE A 200 17.18 12.99 -8.48
N LYS A 201 18.19 13.89 -8.55
CA LYS A 201 19.56 13.48 -8.85
C LYS A 201 20.06 12.48 -7.80
N SER A 202 19.78 12.72 -6.52
CA SER A 202 20.19 11.81 -5.45
C SER A 202 19.40 10.47 -5.46
N MET A 203 18.15 10.45 -5.90
CA MET A 203 17.39 9.21 -6.11
C MET A 203 18.03 8.36 -7.23
N ALA A 204 18.44 9.01 -8.33
CA ALA A 204 19.15 8.32 -9.41
C ALA A 204 20.51 7.76 -8.93
N VAL A 205 21.22 8.50 -8.07
CA VAL A 205 22.45 8.02 -7.42
C VAL A 205 22.16 6.83 -6.50
N LEU A 206 21.13 6.91 -5.64
CA LEU A 206 20.73 5.81 -4.76
C LEU A 206 20.42 4.53 -5.55
N LEU A 207 19.75 4.61 -6.70
CA LEU A 207 19.48 3.47 -7.58
C LEU A 207 20.76 2.83 -8.14
N LYS A 208 21.83 3.62 -8.34
CA LYS A 208 23.12 3.12 -8.85
C LYS A 208 23.99 2.53 -7.72
N GLU A 209 24.03 3.19 -6.57
CA GLU A 209 24.90 2.84 -5.46
C GLU A 209 24.32 1.73 -4.57
N GLU A 210 23.01 1.80 -4.28
CA GLU A 210 22.34 0.92 -3.33
C GLU A 210 21.68 -0.28 -4.05
N LYS A 211 22.50 -1.23 -4.54
CA LYS A 211 22.02 -2.44 -5.24
C LYS A 211 20.95 -3.20 -4.41
N ARG A 212 21.10 -3.17 -3.09
CA ARG A 212 20.14 -3.83 -2.20
C ARG A 212 18.78 -3.14 -2.22
N LEU A 213 18.73 -1.81 -2.36
CA LEU A 213 17.47 -1.09 -2.55
C LEU A 213 16.78 -1.54 -3.85
N VAL A 214 17.53 -1.66 -4.95
CA VAL A 214 16.99 -2.11 -6.24
C VAL A 214 16.43 -3.53 -6.12
N LEU A 215 17.20 -4.48 -5.55
CA LEU A 215 16.73 -5.86 -5.37
C LEU A 215 15.47 -5.93 -4.49
N ARG A 216 15.43 -5.19 -3.37
CA ARG A 216 14.26 -5.15 -2.49
C ARG A 216 13.05 -4.48 -3.16
N SER A 217 13.27 -3.50 -4.02
CA SER A 217 12.22 -2.87 -4.83
C SER A 217 11.63 -3.85 -5.87
N LEU A 218 12.49 -4.65 -6.52
CA LEU A 218 12.05 -5.70 -7.45
C LEU A 218 11.29 -6.82 -6.72
N ILE A 219 11.78 -7.29 -5.56
CA ILE A 219 11.09 -8.27 -4.72
C ILE A 219 9.69 -7.76 -4.36
N GLY A 220 9.58 -6.52 -3.87
CA GLY A 220 8.30 -5.93 -3.51
C GLY A 220 7.37 -5.74 -4.71
N GLY A 221 7.91 -5.26 -5.83
CA GLY A 221 7.17 -5.05 -7.07
C GLY A 221 6.60 -6.35 -7.63
N CYS A 222 7.40 -7.41 -7.74
CA CYS A 222 6.95 -8.73 -8.22
C CYS A 222 5.93 -9.39 -7.28
N ALA A 223 6.15 -9.31 -5.96
CA ALA A 223 5.21 -9.85 -4.98
C ALA A 223 3.84 -9.14 -5.05
N PHE A 224 3.83 -7.82 -5.17
CA PHE A 224 2.59 -7.06 -5.31
C PHE A 224 1.95 -7.22 -6.69
N ALA A 225 2.74 -7.38 -7.75
CA ALA A 225 2.24 -7.73 -9.09
C ALA A 225 1.47 -9.06 -9.06
N SER A 226 2.03 -10.08 -8.41
CA SER A 226 1.36 -11.38 -8.22
C SER A 226 0.01 -11.23 -7.50
N MET A 227 -0.04 -10.45 -6.42
CA MET A 227 -1.28 -10.15 -5.69
C MET A 227 -2.28 -9.35 -6.55
N SER A 228 -1.80 -8.43 -7.39
CA SER A 228 -2.65 -7.59 -8.24
C SER A 228 -3.34 -8.36 -9.36
N ILE A 229 -2.75 -9.46 -9.85
CA ILE A 229 -3.43 -10.43 -10.72
C ILE A 229 -4.71 -10.93 -10.04
N LEU A 230 -4.59 -11.36 -8.78
CA LEU A 230 -5.73 -11.86 -8.01
C LEU A 230 -6.81 -10.79 -7.83
N PHE A 231 -6.42 -9.57 -7.44
CA PHE A 231 -7.40 -8.47 -7.26
C PHE A 231 -8.13 -8.07 -8.55
N SER A 232 -7.47 -8.18 -9.71
CA SER A 232 -8.10 -7.84 -10.99
C SER A 232 -9.06 -8.91 -11.52
N THR A 233 -9.01 -10.12 -10.97
CA THR A 233 -9.78 -11.28 -11.46
C THR A 233 -10.77 -11.85 -10.45
N ILE A 234 -10.70 -11.43 -9.18
CA ILE A 234 -11.49 -11.99 -8.07
C ILE A 234 -13.00 -11.92 -8.31
N SER A 235 -13.54 -10.75 -8.68
CA SER A 235 -14.99 -10.58 -8.86
C SER A 235 -15.48 -11.43 -10.01
N VAL A 236 -14.73 -11.47 -11.11
CA VAL A 236 -15.10 -12.26 -12.30
C VAL A 236 -15.07 -13.75 -11.98
N LEU A 237 -14.04 -14.23 -11.28
CA LEU A 237 -13.96 -15.64 -10.89
C LEU A 237 -15.10 -16.04 -9.94
N LEU A 238 -15.28 -15.29 -8.84
CA LEU A 238 -16.26 -15.67 -7.82
C LEU A 238 -17.69 -15.55 -8.33
N SER A 239 -17.99 -14.59 -9.20
CA SER A 239 -19.28 -14.49 -9.86
C SER A 239 -19.50 -15.64 -10.87
N ALA A 240 -18.50 -15.95 -11.70
CA ALA A 240 -18.63 -16.98 -12.73
C ALA A 240 -18.69 -18.41 -12.12
N ALA A 241 -17.83 -18.71 -11.14
CA ALA A 241 -17.73 -20.06 -10.57
C ALA A 241 -18.81 -20.36 -9.50
N TYR A 242 -19.26 -19.34 -8.74
CA TYR A 242 -20.12 -19.53 -7.57
C TYR A 242 -21.39 -18.68 -7.58
N GLY A 243 -21.59 -17.83 -8.59
CA GLY A 243 -22.74 -16.92 -8.65
C GLY A 243 -22.77 -15.90 -7.49
N LEU A 244 -21.61 -15.60 -6.86
CA LEU A 244 -21.56 -14.69 -5.73
C LEU A 244 -21.79 -13.24 -6.17
N PRO A 245 -22.70 -12.52 -5.50
CA PRO A 245 -22.87 -11.09 -5.72
C PRO A 245 -21.65 -10.30 -5.18
N ASP A 246 -21.44 -9.09 -5.70
CA ASP A 246 -20.29 -8.23 -5.35
C ASP A 246 -20.11 -8.02 -3.84
N PHE A 247 -21.22 -7.94 -3.08
CA PHE A 247 -21.15 -7.86 -1.63
C PHE A 247 -20.47 -9.08 -1.00
N MET A 248 -20.80 -10.28 -1.46
CA MET A 248 -20.19 -11.53 -0.94
C MET A 248 -18.72 -11.63 -1.33
N VAL A 249 -18.34 -11.15 -2.52
CA VAL A 249 -16.93 -11.02 -2.92
C VAL A 249 -16.19 -10.14 -1.92
N GLY A 250 -16.78 -9.00 -1.52
CA GLY A 250 -16.26 -8.14 -0.47
C GLY A 250 -16.07 -8.85 0.87
N VAL A 251 -17.01 -9.70 1.28
CA VAL A 251 -16.90 -10.49 2.52
C VAL A 251 -15.74 -11.49 2.46
N VAL A 252 -15.57 -12.16 1.32
CA VAL A 252 -14.44 -13.09 1.11
C VAL A 252 -13.09 -12.37 1.24
N THR A 253 -12.99 -11.13 0.74
CA THR A 253 -11.75 -10.36 0.83
C THR A 253 -11.37 -9.94 2.26
N LEU A 254 -12.32 -9.91 3.21
CA LEU A 254 -12.03 -9.60 4.61
C LEU A 254 -11.08 -10.61 5.27
N VAL A 255 -10.99 -11.83 4.76
CA VAL A 255 -10.02 -12.83 5.24
C VAL A 255 -8.57 -12.31 5.10
N GLY A 256 -8.31 -11.42 4.15
CA GLY A 256 -7.00 -10.76 4.00
C GLY A 256 -6.56 -9.91 5.20
N VAL A 257 -7.49 -9.52 6.09
CA VAL A 257 -7.19 -8.74 7.32
C VAL A 257 -6.20 -9.47 8.23
N PHE A 258 -6.22 -10.80 8.27
CA PHE A 258 -5.25 -11.58 9.06
C PHE A 258 -3.80 -11.30 8.63
N GLY A 259 -3.54 -11.18 7.32
CA GLY A 259 -2.23 -10.77 6.81
C GLY A 259 -1.84 -9.37 7.29
N ALA A 260 -2.77 -8.42 7.23
CA ALA A 260 -2.54 -7.04 7.67
C ALA A 260 -2.22 -6.95 9.18
N LEU A 261 -2.96 -7.67 10.02
CA LEU A 261 -2.76 -7.67 11.48
C LEU A 261 -1.44 -8.33 11.89
N SER A 262 -0.93 -9.28 11.09
CA SER A 262 0.33 -9.96 11.37
C SER A 262 1.58 -9.08 11.19
N THR A 263 1.49 -7.97 10.44
CA THR A 263 2.65 -7.12 10.07
C THR A 263 3.42 -6.58 11.28
N LYS A 264 2.75 -6.25 12.38
CA LYS A 264 3.41 -5.81 13.62
C LYS A 264 4.29 -6.91 14.22
N THR A 265 3.79 -8.15 14.27
CA THR A 265 4.54 -9.31 14.78
C THR A 265 5.70 -9.66 13.85
N ILE A 266 5.46 -9.62 12.54
CA ILE A 266 6.48 -9.79 11.51
C ILE A 266 7.59 -8.74 11.67
N GLY A 267 7.24 -7.48 11.90
CA GLY A 267 8.18 -6.40 12.14
C GLY A 267 9.06 -6.62 13.36
N LYS A 268 8.49 -7.11 14.48
CA LYS A 268 9.26 -7.51 15.68
C LYS A 268 10.25 -8.64 15.40
N LEU A 269 9.87 -9.63 14.61
CA LEU A 269 10.76 -10.72 14.21
C LEU A 269 11.87 -10.20 13.27
N ALA A 270 11.55 -9.27 12.37
CA ALA A 270 12.52 -8.61 11.51
C ALA A 270 13.58 -7.84 12.32
N ASP A 271 13.17 -7.17 13.42
CA ASP A 271 14.09 -6.47 14.34
C ASP A 271 15.05 -7.40 15.07
N LYS A 272 14.67 -8.68 15.26
CA LYS A 272 15.53 -9.72 15.81
C LYS A 272 16.54 -10.30 14.80
N GLY A 273 16.57 -9.79 13.58
CA GLY A 273 17.50 -10.23 12.52
C GLY A 273 16.96 -11.31 11.59
N TYR A 274 15.71 -11.73 11.73
CA TYR A 274 15.12 -12.80 10.89
C TYR A 274 14.62 -12.33 9.52
N THR A 275 15.02 -11.16 9.05
CA THR A 275 14.52 -10.53 7.81
C THR A 275 14.62 -11.44 6.58
N GLN A 276 15.75 -12.15 6.41
CA GLN A 276 15.92 -13.07 5.26
C GLN A 276 14.98 -14.28 5.34
N ILE A 277 14.91 -14.90 6.51
CA ILE A 277 14.01 -16.03 6.76
C ILE A 277 12.56 -15.60 6.48
N ILE A 278 12.15 -14.42 6.97
CA ILE A 278 10.80 -13.87 6.74
C ILE A 278 10.54 -13.66 5.25
N THR A 279 11.53 -13.14 4.50
CA THR A 279 11.37 -12.95 3.04
C THR A 279 11.18 -14.29 2.32
N PHE A 280 12.01 -15.30 2.60
CA PHE A 280 11.89 -16.62 1.96
C PHE A 280 10.62 -17.35 2.36
N THR A 281 10.28 -17.35 3.66
CA THR A 281 9.04 -17.97 4.15
C THR A 281 7.81 -17.29 3.54
N GLY A 282 7.81 -15.94 3.49
CA GLY A 282 6.74 -15.18 2.84
C GLY A 282 6.61 -15.52 1.36
N THR A 283 7.72 -15.63 0.64
CA THR A 283 7.73 -16.02 -0.79
C THR A 283 7.22 -17.45 -0.97
N LEU A 284 7.60 -18.39 -0.10
CA LEU A 284 7.09 -19.77 -0.12
C LEU A 284 5.57 -19.80 0.14
N ILE A 285 5.09 -19.02 1.11
CA ILE A 285 3.65 -18.90 1.38
C ILE A 285 2.92 -18.34 0.16
N LEU A 286 3.48 -17.33 -0.54
CA LEU A 286 2.91 -16.82 -1.80
C LEU A 286 2.79 -17.94 -2.85
N ALA A 287 3.82 -18.77 -3.02
CA ALA A 287 3.79 -19.88 -3.97
C ALA A 287 2.73 -20.93 -3.61
N ILE A 288 2.68 -21.34 -2.34
CA ILE A 288 1.67 -22.30 -1.84
C ILE A 288 0.26 -21.73 -1.99
N SER A 289 0.08 -20.43 -1.78
CA SER A 289 -1.23 -19.77 -1.94
C SER A 289 -1.77 -19.90 -3.36
N TRP A 290 -0.91 -19.81 -4.38
CA TRP A 290 -1.33 -20.00 -5.77
C TRP A 290 -1.78 -21.43 -6.07
N LEU A 291 -1.27 -22.46 -5.35
CA LEU A 291 -1.80 -23.81 -5.45
C LEU A 291 -3.24 -23.90 -4.90
N PHE A 292 -3.51 -23.29 -3.73
CA PHE A 292 -4.87 -23.23 -3.20
C PHE A 292 -5.80 -22.43 -4.12
N LEU A 293 -5.33 -21.31 -4.66
CA LEU A 293 -6.09 -20.47 -5.57
C LEU A 293 -6.40 -21.18 -6.89
N TYR A 294 -5.49 -22.02 -7.41
CA TYR A 294 -5.73 -22.82 -8.60
C TYR A 294 -6.96 -23.72 -8.42
N TYR A 295 -7.08 -24.41 -7.29
CA TYR A 295 -8.27 -25.19 -6.94
C TYR A 295 -9.46 -24.32 -6.50
N GLY A 296 -9.28 -23.02 -6.38
CA GLY A 296 -10.29 -22.07 -5.97
C GLY A 296 -11.49 -21.92 -6.94
N GLN A 297 -11.36 -22.34 -8.19
CA GLN A 297 -12.50 -22.44 -9.11
C GLN A 297 -13.43 -23.64 -8.82
N LEU A 298 -12.92 -24.68 -8.12
CA LEU A 298 -13.66 -25.89 -7.75
C LEU A 298 -14.13 -25.89 -6.30
N SER A 299 -13.46 -25.15 -5.42
CA SER A 299 -13.75 -25.09 -3.99
C SER A 299 -13.57 -23.69 -3.44
N LEU A 300 -14.68 -23.07 -3.00
CA LEU A 300 -14.66 -21.76 -2.34
C LEU A 300 -13.78 -21.75 -1.07
N ILE A 301 -13.75 -22.87 -0.32
CA ILE A 301 -12.88 -22.98 0.86
C ILE A 301 -11.41 -22.89 0.44
N SER A 302 -11.01 -23.60 -0.64
CA SER A 302 -9.65 -23.51 -1.18
C SER A 302 -9.31 -22.08 -1.59
N TYR A 303 -10.26 -21.38 -2.24
CA TYR A 303 -10.09 -19.97 -2.59
C TYR A 303 -9.86 -19.08 -1.36
N ILE A 304 -10.69 -19.23 -0.32
CA ILE A 304 -10.61 -18.45 0.93
C ILE A 304 -9.25 -18.68 1.61
N ILE A 305 -8.79 -19.94 1.70
CA ILE A 305 -7.48 -20.27 2.26
C ILE A 305 -6.38 -19.61 1.43
N GLY A 306 -6.42 -19.76 0.11
CA GLY A 306 -5.45 -19.16 -0.81
C GLY A 306 -5.41 -17.64 -0.71
N PHE A 307 -6.59 -16.98 -0.62
CA PHE A 307 -6.69 -15.54 -0.45
C PHE A 307 -6.15 -15.05 0.89
N GLY A 308 -6.43 -15.74 1.99
CA GLY A 308 -5.89 -15.42 3.30
C GLY A 308 -4.37 -15.59 3.37
N THR A 309 -3.87 -16.70 2.86
CA THR A 309 -2.44 -17.02 2.91
C THR A 309 -1.60 -16.14 1.97
N ILE A 310 -2.11 -15.75 0.78
CA ILE A 310 -1.38 -14.84 -0.11
C ILE A 310 -1.21 -13.45 0.50
N ASN A 311 -2.24 -12.95 1.22
CA ASN A 311 -2.15 -11.70 1.97
C ASN A 311 -1.10 -11.77 3.09
N LEU A 312 -1.01 -12.90 3.80
CA LEU A 312 0.02 -13.12 4.81
C LEU A 312 1.42 -13.15 4.18
N GLY A 313 1.60 -13.89 3.09
CA GLY A 313 2.88 -13.97 2.37
C GLY A 313 3.35 -12.60 1.89
N LEU A 314 2.44 -11.81 1.29
CA LEU A 314 2.73 -10.44 0.86
C LEU A 314 3.11 -9.55 2.05
N ALA A 315 2.37 -9.63 3.15
CA ALA A 315 2.67 -8.86 4.36
C ALA A 315 4.06 -9.18 4.92
N MET A 316 4.48 -10.45 4.90
CA MET A 316 5.82 -10.89 5.31
C MET A 316 6.90 -10.28 4.41
N VAL A 317 6.77 -10.43 3.09
CA VAL A 317 7.73 -9.91 2.12
C VAL A 317 7.82 -8.38 2.20
N HIS A 318 6.69 -7.69 2.23
CA HIS A 318 6.64 -6.23 2.25
C HIS A 318 7.24 -5.65 3.54
N THR A 319 6.84 -6.17 4.71
CA THR A 319 7.35 -5.70 6.02
C THR A 319 8.84 -5.97 6.17
N SER A 320 9.31 -7.12 5.71
CA SER A 320 10.74 -7.46 5.69
C SER A 320 11.53 -6.51 4.79
N ASN A 321 11.03 -6.23 3.58
CA ASN A 321 11.65 -5.27 2.67
C ASN A 321 11.75 -3.88 3.31
N GLN A 322 10.67 -3.38 3.91
CA GLN A 322 10.68 -2.07 4.56
C GLN A 322 11.65 -2.01 5.75
N ASN A 323 11.74 -3.08 6.57
CA ASN A 323 12.71 -3.15 7.66
C ASN A 323 14.15 -3.02 7.14
N ILE A 324 14.47 -3.63 6.01
CA ILE A 324 15.80 -3.59 5.40
C ILE A 324 16.08 -2.24 4.78
N ILE A 325 15.20 -1.74 3.92
CA ILE A 325 15.48 -0.50 3.16
C ILE A 325 15.60 0.72 4.08
N PHE A 326 14.84 0.79 5.17
CA PHE A 326 14.95 1.90 6.12
C PHE A 326 16.21 1.89 6.99
N ARG A 327 17.03 0.83 6.90
CA ARG A 327 18.35 0.72 7.55
C ARG A 327 19.51 1.01 6.59
N LEU A 328 19.25 1.21 5.29
CA LEU A 328 20.33 1.43 4.30
C LEU A 328 20.99 2.81 4.45
N ARG A 329 20.18 3.86 4.55
CA ARG A 329 20.66 5.25 4.64
C ARG A 329 19.75 6.09 5.52
N ASP A 330 20.26 6.63 6.62
CA ASP A 330 19.48 7.44 7.56
C ASP A 330 19.10 8.81 7.00
N ASP A 331 19.91 9.36 6.10
CA ASP A 331 19.73 10.67 5.46
C ASP A 331 18.75 10.67 4.28
N ALA A 332 18.29 9.49 3.83
CA ALA A 332 17.54 9.33 2.60
C ALA A 332 16.24 8.52 2.74
N LYS A 333 15.69 8.37 3.94
CA LYS A 333 14.56 7.45 4.21
C LYS A 333 13.31 7.74 3.38
N SER A 334 12.94 9.01 3.16
CA SER A 334 11.79 9.35 2.32
C SER A 334 12.05 9.05 0.84
N ARG A 335 13.27 9.32 0.34
CA ARG A 335 13.68 9.01 -1.04
C ARG A 335 13.72 7.51 -1.29
N ILE A 336 14.27 6.74 -0.35
CA ILE A 336 14.30 5.28 -0.38
C ILE A 336 12.88 4.71 -0.40
N ASN A 337 12.00 5.22 0.48
CA ASN A 337 10.60 4.81 0.49
C ASN A 337 9.89 5.16 -0.81
N SER A 338 10.12 6.34 -1.36
CA SER A 338 9.57 6.75 -2.66
C SER A 338 9.99 5.79 -3.78
N ILE A 339 11.28 5.46 -3.89
CA ILE A 339 11.79 4.50 -4.90
C ILE A 339 11.10 3.13 -4.72
N TYR A 340 11.10 2.60 -3.51
CA TYR A 340 10.53 1.31 -3.19
C TYR A 340 9.02 1.26 -3.49
N MET A 341 8.27 2.24 -3.00
CA MET A 341 6.81 2.28 -3.18
C MET A 341 6.40 2.55 -4.62
N THR A 342 7.16 3.37 -5.36
CA THR A 342 6.92 3.57 -6.80
C THR A 342 7.11 2.25 -7.55
N SER A 343 8.19 1.51 -7.28
CA SER A 343 8.42 0.17 -7.87
C SER A 343 7.30 -0.82 -7.48
N TYR A 344 6.86 -0.78 -6.22
CA TYR A 344 5.77 -1.60 -5.72
C TYR A 344 4.47 -1.35 -6.49
N PHE A 345 4.08 -0.09 -6.69
CA PHE A 345 2.85 0.27 -7.42
C PHE A 345 2.97 0.07 -8.93
N ILE A 346 4.15 0.25 -9.53
CA ILE A 346 4.40 -0.15 -10.92
C ILE A 346 4.18 -1.65 -11.06
N GLY A 347 4.71 -2.44 -10.12
CA GLY A 347 4.44 -3.87 -10.04
C GLY A 347 2.94 -4.17 -9.98
N GLY A 348 2.21 -3.48 -9.10
CA GLY A 348 0.76 -3.62 -8.98
C GLY A 348 0.00 -3.35 -10.29
N ALA A 349 0.32 -2.24 -10.96
CA ALA A 349 -0.28 -1.88 -12.25
C ALA A 349 0.03 -2.92 -13.34
N THR A 350 1.29 -3.36 -13.42
CA THR A 350 1.72 -4.39 -14.38
C THR A 350 1.03 -5.73 -14.08
N GLY A 351 0.96 -6.12 -12.80
CA GLY A 351 0.27 -7.35 -12.39
C GLY A 351 -1.21 -7.33 -12.73
N SER A 352 -1.90 -6.21 -12.49
CA SER A 352 -3.30 -6.04 -12.86
C SER A 352 -3.51 -6.19 -14.37
N ALA A 353 -2.67 -5.54 -15.19
CA ALA A 353 -2.73 -5.66 -16.66
C ALA A 353 -2.47 -7.11 -17.12
N ILE A 354 -1.46 -7.78 -16.54
CA ILE A 354 -1.19 -9.21 -16.81
C ILE A 354 -2.39 -10.07 -16.40
N GLY A 355 -3.02 -9.80 -15.25
CA GLY A 355 -4.18 -10.55 -14.78
C GLY A 355 -5.37 -10.46 -15.71
N VAL A 356 -5.72 -9.26 -16.18
CA VAL A 356 -6.78 -9.04 -17.15
C VAL A 356 -6.46 -9.73 -18.48
N TYR A 357 -5.23 -9.60 -18.99
CA TYR A 357 -4.79 -10.27 -20.20
C TYR A 357 -4.86 -11.79 -20.09
N ALA A 358 -4.32 -12.34 -19.00
CA ALA A 358 -4.32 -13.80 -18.77
C ALA A 358 -5.74 -14.35 -18.66
N TRP A 359 -6.64 -13.64 -17.97
CA TRP A 359 -8.04 -14.04 -17.88
C TRP A 359 -8.72 -14.12 -19.24
N HIS A 360 -8.53 -13.14 -20.11
CA HIS A 360 -9.16 -13.13 -21.44
C HIS A 360 -8.62 -14.20 -22.41
N HIS A 361 -7.35 -14.64 -22.25
CA HIS A 361 -6.73 -15.57 -23.19
C HIS A 361 -6.69 -17.03 -22.68
N GLY A 362 -6.73 -17.26 -21.38
CA GLY A 362 -6.64 -18.61 -20.82
C GLY A 362 -7.36 -18.77 -19.48
N GLY A 363 -8.26 -17.84 -19.14
CA GLY A 363 -9.09 -17.90 -17.93
C GLY A 363 -8.29 -17.91 -16.63
N TRP A 364 -8.88 -18.57 -15.63
CA TRP A 364 -8.29 -18.65 -14.31
C TRP A 364 -6.94 -19.39 -14.26
N GLU A 365 -6.82 -20.44 -15.05
CA GLU A 365 -5.60 -21.25 -15.10
C GLU A 365 -4.38 -20.41 -15.54
N MET A 366 -4.52 -19.66 -16.62
CA MET A 366 -3.46 -18.76 -17.09
C MET A 366 -3.16 -17.63 -16.10
N SER A 367 -4.17 -17.14 -15.38
CA SER A 367 -4.00 -16.15 -14.32
C SER A 367 -3.18 -16.72 -13.15
N CYS A 368 -3.41 -17.99 -12.77
CA CYS A 368 -2.63 -18.67 -11.73
C CYS A 368 -1.17 -18.90 -12.16
N MET A 369 -0.95 -19.32 -13.41
CA MET A 369 0.40 -19.48 -13.97
C MET A 369 1.18 -18.16 -13.96
N ALA A 370 0.54 -17.08 -14.39
CA ALA A 370 1.14 -15.74 -14.37
C ALA A 370 1.48 -15.27 -12.95
N GLY A 371 0.56 -15.50 -12.00
CA GLY A 371 0.79 -15.16 -10.59
C GLY A 371 1.95 -15.94 -9.98
N LEU A 372 2.03 -17.24 -10.23
CA LEU A 372 3.12 -18.09 -9.77
C LEU A 372 4.46 -17.70 -10.42
N SER A 373 4.47 -17.35 -11.71
CA SER A 373 5.69 -16.89 -12.40
C SER A 373 6.28 -15.65 -11.73
N LEU A 374 5.43 -14.69 -11.32
CA LEU A 374 5.88 -13.50 -10.57
C LEU A 374 6.41 -13.85 -9.17
N VAL A 375 5.86 -14.88 -8.52
CA VAL A 375 6.41 -15.38 -7.23
C VAL A 375 7.77 -16.04 -7.44
N ILE A 376 7.98 -16.77 -8.53
CA ILE A 376 9.29 -17.33 -8.89
C ILE A 376 10.32 -16.21 -9.10
N LEU A 377 9.94 -15.13 -9.81
CA LEU A 377 10.82 -13.95 -9.94
C LEU A 377 11.13 -13.31 -8.58
N THR A 378 10.14 -13.23 -7.68
CA THR A 378 10.34 -12.76 -6.30
C THR A 378 11.37 -13.62 -5.58
N ALA A 379 11.30 -14.96 -5.71
CA ALA A 379 12.27 -15.89 -5.12
C ALA A 379 13.68 -15.70 -5.68
N ILE A 380 13.80 -15.53 -7.00
CA ILE A 380 15.08 -15.29 -7.68
C ILE A 380 15.74 -14.01 -7.15
N PHE A 381 15.00 -12.90 -7.09
CA PHE A 381 15.53 -11.64 -6.57
C PHE A 381 15.86 -11.73 -5.07
N ALA A 382 15.08 -12.46 -4.27
CA ALA A 382 15.37 -12.70 -2.86
C ALA A 382 16.66 -13.51 -2.67
N TRP A 383 16.89 -14.52 -3.51
CA TRP A 383 18.13 -15.28 -3.53
C TRP A 383 19.33 -14.40 -3.95
N MET A 384 19.17 -13.55 -4.96
CA MET A 384 20.21 -12.60 -5.38
C MET A 384 20.57 -11.61 -4.25
N ASP A 385 19.59 -11.11 -3.49
CA ASP A 385 19.84 -10.25 -2.33
C ASP A 385 20.65 -10.97 -1.24
N GLN A 386 20.34 -12.25 -0.99
CA GLN A 386 21.11 -13.06 -0.04
C GLN A 386 22.57 -13.25 -0.49
N GLN A 387 22.80 -13.55 -1.75
CA GLN A 387 24.15 -13.67 -2.32
C GLN A 387 24.93 -12.36 -2.23
N TYR A 388 24.25 -11.23 -2.38
CA TYR A 388 24.88 -9.91 -2.27
C TYR A 388 25.40 -9.63 -0.85
N ILE A 389 24.68 -10.08 0.19
CA ILE A 389 25.08 -9.92 1.61
C ILE A 389 26.28 -10.83 1.95
N GLN A 390 26.33 -12.04 1.38
CA GLN A 390 27.37 -13.02 1.68
C GLN A 390 28.70 -12.73 1.00
N LYS A 391 28.76 -11.82 0.01
CA LYS A 391 30.02 -11.41 -0.59
C LYS A 391 30.81 -10.58 0.41
N PRO A 392 32.03 -11.01 0.81
CA PRO A 392 32.89 -10.17 1.63
C PRO A 392 33.16 -8.87 0.86
N VAL A 393 33.05 -7.75 1.57
CA VAL A 393 33.50 -6.46 1.05
C VAL A 393 34.98 -6.66 0.65
N LYS A 394 35.29 -6.63 -0.64
CA LYS A 394 36.68 -6.54 -1.08
C LYS A 394 37.15 -5.16 -0.61
N ILE A 395 37.95 -5.20 0.47
CA ILE A 395 38.71 -4.05 1.00
C ILE A 395 39.72 -3.61 -0.04
#